data_2ecdde488b4c94fe7830d3f82c17a768
#
_entry.id   2ecdde488b4c94fe7830d3f82c17a768
#
_cell.length_a   1.000
_cell.length_b   1.000
_cell.length_c   1.000
_cell.angle_alpha   90.00
_cell.angle_beta   90.00
_cell.angle_gamma   90.00
#
_symmetry.space_group_name_H-M   'P 1'
#
loop_
_entity.id
_entity.type
_entity.pdbx_description
1 polymer ?
#
loop_
_entity_poly.entity_id
_entity_poly.type
_entity_poly.pdbx_seq_one_letter_code
_entity_poly.pdbx_strand_id
1 'polypeptide(L)'
;MDQYIAGLPEWQQEVCERVRRLVHRADPEVEETIKRTRQPYFVLQGNVCALLATKDHVNVFLYDGAIVPDPHGIITGGHTNSTARTVAIYEGEPIPEDALLAMLEQIIANNRAGGWRKLKREREGGA
;
A
#
# COMPACT_ATOMS: atom_id res chain seq x y z
N MET A 1 -8.02 -1.73 -13.48
CA MET A 1 -7.02 -2.52 -12.77
C MET A 1 -6.74 -3.86 -13.41
N ASP A 2 -7.76 -4.57 -13.86
CA ASP A 2 -7.58 -5.88 -14.51
C ASP A 2 -6.69 -5.80 -15.75
N GLN A 3 -6.85 -4.77 -16.58
CA GLN A 3 -6.03 -4.57 -17.78
C GLN A 3 -4.57 -4.34 -17.46
N TYR A 4 -4.29 -3.59 -16.40
CA TYR A 4 -2.93 -3.35 -15.96
C TYR A 4 -2.25 -4.66 -15.57
N ILE A 5 -2.91 -5.45 -14.75
CA ILE A 5 -2.37 -6.73 -14.27
C ILE A 5 -2.20 -7.71 -15.44
N ALA A 6 -3.18 -7.79 -16.33
CA ALA A 6 -3.15 -8.72 -17.46
C ALA A 6 -1.96 -8.49 -18.40
N GLY A 7 -1.43 -7.27 -18.47
CA GLY A 7 -0.26 -6.94 -19.28
C GLY A 7 1.08 -7.28 -18.66
N LEU A 8 1.11 -7.79 -17.43
CA LEU A 8 2.34 -8.08 -16.71
C LEU A 8 2.82 -9.52 -16.91
N PRO A 9 4.11 -9.79 -16.67
CA PRO A 9 4.59 -11.16 -16.55
C PRO A 9 3.80 -11.93 -15.49
N GLU A 10 3.70 -13.24 -15.67
CA GLU A 10 2.84 -14.08 -14.83
C GLU A 10 3.13 -13.95 -13.33
N TRP A 11 4.41 -13.93 -12.94
CA TRP A 11 4.76 -13.80 -11.52
C TRP A 11 4.36 -12.44 -10.93
N GLN A 12 4.42 -11.37 -11.73
CA GLN A 12 3.96 -10.05 -11.30
C GLN A 12 2.45 -10.00 -11.20
N GLN A 13 1.73 -10.68 -12.10
CA GLN A 13 0.30 -10.82 -12.00
C GLN A 13 -0.09 -11.48 -10.68
N GLU A 14 0.60 -12.54 -10.30
CA GLU A 14 0.35 -13.25 -9.04
C GLU A 14 0.57 -12.34 -7.83
N VAL A 15 1.67 -11.60 -7.81
CA VAL A 15 1.96 -10.66 -6.73
C VAL A 15 0.86 -9.59 -6.62
N CYS A 16 0.49 -8.98 -7.74
CA CYS A 16 -0.54 -7.95 -7.76
C CYS A 16 -1.89 -8.48 -7.27
N GLU A 17 -2.28 -9.68 -7.71
CA GLU A 17 -3.55 -10.29 -7.29
C GLU A 17 -3.54 -10.63 -5.80
N ARG A 18 -2.42 -11.09 -5.27
CA ARG A 18 -2.30 -11.36 -3.83
C ARG A 18 -2.42 -10.10 -2.99
N VAL A 19 -1.74 -9.03 -3.39
CA VAL A 19 -1.84 -7.74 -2.70
C VAL A 19 -3.26 -7.20 -2.81
N ARG A 20 -3.87 -7.30 -3.97
CA ARG A 20 -5.26 -6.89 -4.20
C ARG A 20 -6.21 -7.61 -3.24
N ARG A 21 -6.04 -8.91 -3.05
CA ARG A 21 -6.86 -9.69 -2.10
C ARG A 21 -6.62 -9.24 -0.66
N LEU A 22 -5.36 -8.96 -0.29
CA LEU A 22 -5.04 -8.47 1.06
C LEU A 22 -5.71 -7.14 1.35
N VAL A 23 -5.71 -6.22 0.38
CA VAL A 23 -6.35 -4.92 0.54
C VAL A 23 -7.84 -5.08 0.82
N HIS A 24 -8.54 -5.91 0.04
CA HIS A 24 -9.97 -6.13 0.24
C HIS A 24 -10.27 -6.98 1.46
N ARG A 25 -9.33 -7.78 1.91
CA ARG A 25 -9.43 -8.49 3.18
C ARG A 25 -9.27 -7.53 4.36
N ALA A 26 -8.42 -6.52 4.22
CA ALA A 26 -8.27 -5.48 5.23
C ALA A 26 -9.58 -4.69 5.38
N ASP A 27 -10.22 -4.35 4.26
CA ASP A 27 -11.53 -3.70 4.27
C ASP A 27 -12.19 -3.85 2.89
N PRO A 28 -13.35 -4.52 2.79
CA PRO A 28 -14.03 -4.71 1.51
C PRO A 28 -14.58 -3.42 0.90
N GLU A 29 -14.64 -2.33 1.66
CA GLU A 29 -15.10 -1.04 1.14
C GLU A 29 -14.03 -0.27 0.38
N VAL A 30 -12.77 -0.74 0.38
CA VAL A 30 -11.70 -0.11 -0.41
C VAL A 30 -12.05 -0.14 -1.88
N GLU A 31 -11.95 1.00 -2.54
CA GLU A 31 -12.19 1.13 -3.97
C GLU A 31 -10.90 1.03 -4.75
N GLU A 32 -10.99 0.41 -5.93
CA GLU A 32 -9.89 0.32 -6.88
C GLU A 32 -10.05 1.40 -7.94
N THR A 33 -8.96 2.09 -8.27
CA THR A 33 -8.98 3.10 -9.32
C THR A 33 -7.62 3.15 -10.04
N ILE A 34 -7.57 3.88 -11.15
CA ILE A 34 -6.35 4.09 -11.90
C ILE A 34 -6.00 5.57 -11.83
N LYS A 35 -4.78 5.87 -11.42
CA LYS A 35 -4.26 7.24 -11.37
C LYS A 35 -2.97 7.32 -12.18
N ARG A 36 -2.52 8.53 -12.47
CA ARG A 36 -1.29 8.77 -13.22
C ARG A 36 -1.28 8.00 -14.55
N THR A 37 -2.43 8.00 -15.23
CA THR A 37 -2.68 7.36 -16.52
C THR A 37 -2.84 5.83 -16.42
N ARG A 38 -2.00 5.12 -15.65
CA ARG A 38 -2.00 3.64 -15.66
C ARG A 38 -1.80 2.97 -14.31
N GLN A 39 -1.52 3.71 -13.26
CA GLN A 39 -1.12 3.11 -12.00
C GLN A 39 -2.34 2.71 -11.15
N PRO A 40 -2.42 1.43 -10.72
CA PRO A 40 -3.48 0.98 -9.80
C PRO A 40 -3.35 1.61 -8.43
N TYR A 41 -4.45 2.16 -7.94
CA TYR A 41 -4.56 2.73 -6.60
C TYR A 41 -5.73 2.09 -5.86
N PHE A 42 -5.54 1.93 -4.56
CA PHE A 42 -6.59 1.49 -3.64
C PHE A 42 -6.92 2.66 -2.72
N VAL A 43 -8.19 3.00 -2.64
CA VAL A 43 -8.65 4.24 -1.99
C VAL A 43 -9.77 3.95 -1.01
N LEU A 44 -9.67 4.49 0.19
CA LEU A 44 -10.76 4.54 1.18
C LEU A 44 -10.54 5.79 2.02
N GLN A 45 -11.36 6.83 1.77
CA GLN A 45 -11.22 8.14 2.42
C GLN A 45 -9.79 8.70 2.31
N GLY A 46 -9.17 8.47 1.18
CA GLY A 46 -7.80 8.82 0.88
C GLY A 46 -7.05 7.62 0.32
N ASN A 47 -5.85 7.83 -0.16
CA ASN A 47 -5.05 6.76 -0.72
C ASN A 47 -4.65 5.77 0.39
N VAL A 48 -4.79 4.48 0.11
CA VAL A 48 -4.35 3.40 1.00
C VAL A 48 -3.02 2.86 0.51
N CYS A 49 -3.00 2.36 -0.71
CA CYS A 49 -1.78 1.89 -1.34
C CYS A 49 -1.88 1.98 -2.85
N ALA A 50 -0.75 1.80 -3.52
CA ALA A 50 -0.66 1.77 -4.97
C ALA A 50 0.32 0.68 -5.39
N LEU A 51 0.15 0.17 -6.61
CA LEU A 51 1.03 -0.84 -7.18
C LEU A 51 1.81 -0.25 -8.36
N LEU A 52 3.06 -0.63 -8.49
CA LEU A 52 3.86 -0.30 -9.67
C LEU A 52 4.79 -1.47 -9.99
N ALA A 53 4.50 -2.17 -11.08
CA ALA A 53 5.37 -3.22 -11.58
C ALA A 53 6.55 -2.60 -12.33
N THR A 54 7.74 -3.06 -12.01
CA THR A 54 8.96 -2.68 -12.70
C THR A 54 9.53 -3.87 -13.45
N LYS A 55 10.73 -3.75 -13.99
CA LYS A 55 11.37 -4.81 -14.76
C LYS A 55 11.56 -6.09 -13.95
N ASP A 56 11.91 -5.96 -12.66
CA ASP A 56 12.33 -7.08 -11.82
C ASP A 56 11.62 -7.18 -10.47
N HIS A 57 10.68 -6.28 -10.18
CA HIS A 57 9.94 -6.33 -8.92
C HIS A 57 8.59 -5.62 -9.04
N VAL A 58 7.77 -5.78 -8.01
CA VAL A 58 6.53 -5.02 -7.85
C VAL A 58 6.67 -4.14 -6.62
N ASN A 59 6.49 -2.85 -6.77
CA ASN A 59 6.44 -1.93 -5.65
C ASN A 59 5.02 -1.83 -5.10
N VAL A 60 4.89 -1.98 -3.80
CA VAL A 60 3.67 -1.67 -3.07
C VAL A 60 3.94 -0.38 -2.30
N PHE A 61 3.34 0.72 -2.74
CA PHE A 61 3.47 2.00 -2.06
C PHE A 61 2.42 2.08 -0.96
N LEU A 62 2.87 2.20 0.29
CA LEU A 62 2.00 2.31 1.46
C LEU A 62 1.91 3.78 1.86
N TYR A 63 0.74 4.38 1.65
CA TYR A 63 0.46 5.73 2.12
C TYR A 63 0.35 5.69 3.64
N ASP A 64 0.84 6.73 4.32
CA ASP A 64 1.01 6.76 5.76
C ASP A 64 1.98 5.72 6.32
N GLY A 65 2.74 5.02 5.47
CA GLY A 65 3.73 4.05 5.91
C GLY A 65 4.77 4.62 6.87
N ALA A 66 4.99 5.94 6.82
CA ALA A 66 5.93 6.61 7.71
C ALA A 66 5.46 6.66 9.16
N ILE A 67 4.15 6.61 9.40
CA ILE A 67 3.57 6.71 10.75
C ILE A 67 2.91 5.42 11.23
N VAL A 68 2.81 4.42 10.36
CA VAL A 68 2.26 3.11 10.70
C VAL A 68 3.41 2.24 11.23
N PRO A 69 3.21 1.54 12.36
CA PRO A 69 4.25 0.63 12.86
C PRO A 69 4.64 -0.44 11.86
N ASP A 70 5.93 -0.72 11.78
CA ASP A 70 6.47 -1.79 10.94
C ASP A 70 7.33 -2.73 11.83
N PRO A 71 6.69 -3.51 12.71
CA PRO A 71 7.42 -4.36 13.66
C PRO A 71 8.19 -5.50 13.00
N HIS A 72 7.84 -5.87 11.78
CA HIS A 72 8.48 -6.95 11.05
C HIS A 72 9.54 -6.47 10.04
N GLY A 73 9.70 -5.14 9.91
CA GLY A 73 10.73 -4.59 9.03
C GLY A 73 10.51 -4.86 7.56
N ILE A 74 9.25 -4.83 7.08
CA ILE A 74 8.94 -5.14 5.67
C ILE A 74 9.16 -3.97 4.72
N ILE A 75 9.29 -2.75 5.23
CA ILE A 75 9.53 -1.57 4.40
C ILE A 75 10.93 -1.63 3.80
N THR A 76 11.02 -1.50 2.47
CA THR A 76 12.29 -1.59 1.73
C THR A 76 12.78 -0.25 1.20
N GLY A 77 11.94 0.76 1.16
CA GLY A 77 12.34 2.06 0.60
C GLY A 77 11.32 3.16 0.85
N GLY A 78 11.53 4.28 0.16
CA GLY A 78 10.65 5.44 0.28
C GLY A 78 10.95 6.33 1.49
N HIS A 79 12.06 6.12 2.17
CA HIS A 79 12.40 6.84 3.41
C HIS A 79 12.62 8.34 3.21
N THR A 80 12.81 8.79 1.97
CA THR A 80 12.92 10.21 1.65
C THR A 80 11.56 10.88 1.46
N ASN A 81 10.49 10.09 1.33
CA ASN A 81 9.13 10.62 1.24
C ASN A 81 8.63 10.97 2.64
N SER A 82 7.82 12.03 2.74
CA SER A 82 7.32 12.49 4.04
C SER A 82 6.30 11.53 4.67
N THR A 83 5.52 10.82 3.86
CA THR A 83 4.44 9.96 4.36
C THR A 83 4.45 8.54 3.80
N ALA A 84 4.75 8.37 2.52
CA ALA A 84 4.68 7.07 1.87
C ALA A 84 5.96 6.26 2.10
N ARG A 85 5.79 4.94 2.14
CA ARG A 85 6.90 3.97 2.20
C ARG A 85 6.65 2.89 1.17
N THR A 86 7.69 2.17 0.80
CA THR A 86 7.64 1.18 -0.26
C THR A 86 8.00 -0.19 0.27
N VAL A 87 7.26 -1.21 -0.18
CA VAL A 87 7.64 -2.61 -0.04
C VAL A 87 7.88 -3.13 -1.45
N ALA A 88 9.12 -3.52 -1.75
CA ALA A 88 9.47 -4.10 -3.04
C ALA A 88 9.43 -5.63 -2.95
N ILE A 89 8.71 -6.26 -3.89
CA ILE A 89 8.56 -7.72 -3.92
C ILE A 89 9.17 -8.23 -5.21
N TYR A 90 10.21 -9.04 -5.09
CA TYR A 90 10.94 -9.63 -6.22
C TYR A 90 10.42 -11.02 -6.54
N GLU A 91 10.70 -11.50 -7.76
CA GLU A 91 10.30 -12.84 -8.19
C GLU A 91 10.86 -13.90 -7.24
N GLY A 92 10.01 -14.84 -6.84
CA GLY A 92 10.40 -15.92 -5.94
C GLY A 92 10.46 -15.57 -4.47
N GLU A 93 10.32 -14.29 -4.13
CA GLU A 93 10.27 -13.88 -2.72
C GLU A 93 8.87 -14.11 -2.13
N PRO A 94 8.79 -14.56 -0.87
CA PRO A 94 7.49 -14.65 -0.21
C PRO A 94 6.93 -13.24 0.06
N ILE A 95 5.62 -13.12 -0.09
CA ILE A 95 4.93 -11.88 0.27
C ILE A 95 4.69 -11.91 1.78
N PRO A 96 5.09 -10.87 2.54
CA PRO A 96 4.87 -10.82 3.99
C PRO A 96 3.39 -10.48 4.28
N GLU A 97 2.50 -11.44 4.01
CA GLU A 97 1.06 -11.19 3.97
C GLU A 97 0.49 -10.71 5.31
N ASP A 98 0.83 -11.35 6.42
CA ASP A 98 0.29 -10.97 7.72
C ASP A 98 0.76 -9.58 8.15
N ALA A 99 2.04 -9.28 7.96
CA ALA A 99 2.61 -7.98 8.29
C ALA A 99 2.01 -6.89 7.40
N LEU A 100 1.89 -7.17 6.10
CA LEU A 100 1.32 -6.23 5.14
C LEU A 100 -0.16 -5.97 5.43
N LEU A 101 -0.92 -7.02 5.74
CA LEU A 101 -2.33 -6.87 6.11
C LEU A 101 -2.49 -5.97 7.33
N ALA A 102 -1.68 -6.17 8.36
CA ALA A 102 -1.73 -5.35 9.58
C ALA A 102 -1.45 -3.87 9.28
N MET A 103 -0.47 -3.59 8.42
CA MET A 103 -0.18 -2.22 8.01
C MET A 103 -1.32 -1.61 7.20
N LEU A 104 -1.91 -2.37 6.27
CA LEU A 104 -3.05 -1.91 5.49
C LEU A 104 -4.25 -1.58 6.38
N GLU A 105 -4.55 -2.43 7.35
CA GLU A 105 -5.63 -2.19 8.31
C GLU A 105 -5.41 -0.90 9.09
N GLN A 106 -4.17 -0.64 9.50
CA GLN A 106 -3.83 0.59 10.24
C GLN A 106 -3.94 1.83 9.35
N ILE A 107 -3.49 1.75 8.09
CA ILE A 107 -3.61 2.86 7.14
C ILE A 107 -5.09 3.20 6.92
N ILE A 108 -5.93 2.20 6.76
CA ILE A 108 -7.38 2.40 6.58
C ILE A 108 -7.98 3.05 7.83
N ALA A 109 -7.61 2.59 9.02
CA ALA A 109 -8.06 3.19 10.27
C ALA A 109 -7.64 4.66 10.37
N ASN A 110 -6.41 4.98 9.97
CA ASN A 110 -5.91 6.35 9.95
C ASN A 110 -6.72 7.22 8.98
N ASN A 111 -7.05 6.70 7.80
CA ASN A 111 -7.86 7.44 6.83
C ASN A 111 -9.27 7.72 7.36
N ARG A 112 -9.88 6.73 8.02
CA ARG A 112 -11.20 6.89 8.64
C ARG A 112 -11.18 7.89 9.79
N ALA A 113 -10.05 8.03 10.48
CA ALA A 113 -9.87 8.99 11.57
C ALA A 113 -9.58 10.42 11.09
N GLY A 114 -9.56 10.67 9.79
CA GLY A 114 -9.35 11.98 9.21
C GLY A 114 -8.05 12.13 8.42
N GLY A 115 -7.25 11.08 8.35
CA GLY A 115 -6.04 11.02 7.55
C GLY A 115 -4.79 11.51 8.27
N TRP A 116 -3.67 11.36 7.60
CA TRP A 116 -2.35 11.63 8.15
C TRP A 116 -2.17 13.07 8.70
N ARG A 117 -2.65 14.04 7.94
CA ARG A 117 -2.49 15.45 8.33
C ARG A 117 -3.19 15.77 9.63
N LYS A 118 -4.40 15.23 9.82
CA LYS A 118 -5.15 15.40 11.06
C LYS A 118 -4.46 14.74 12.23
N LEU A 119 -3.99 13.50 12.04
CA LEU A 119 -3.28 12.75 13.09
C LEU A 119 -1.98 13.43 13.48
N LYS A 120 -1.23 13.94 12.51
CA LYS A 120 -0.01 14.68 12.76
C LYS A 120 -0.29 15.95 13.57
N ARG A 121 -1.35 16.68 13.19
CA ARG A 121 -1.74 17.90 13.89
C ARG A 121 -2.12 17.62 15.33
N GLU A 122 -2.89 16.56 15.58
CA GLU A 122 -3.28 16.16 16.93
C GLU A 122 -2.06 15.76 17.75
N ARG A 123 -1.11 15.05 17.15
CA ARG A 123 0.13 14.62 17.83
C ARG A 123 0.99 15.82 18.21
N GLU A 124 1.10 16.83 17.34
CA GLU A 124 1.95 18.00 17.55
C GLU A 124 1.26 19.08 18.39
N GLY A 125 -0.05 19.24 18.21
CA GLY A 125 -0.82 20.32 18.84
C GLY A 125 -1.57 19.94 20.09
N GLY A 126 -1.69 18.64 20.36
CA GLY A 126 -2.41 18.13 21.53
C GLY A 126 -1.56 18.02 22.80
N ALA A 127 -0.34 18.48 22.70
CA ALA A 127 0.56 18.42 23.83
C ALA A 127 0.25 19.53 24.82
#